data_7108ed75e96ab7c7cc8b02353ffa4276
#
_entry.id   7108ed75e96ab7c7cc8b02353ffa4276
#
_cell.length_a   1.000
_cell.length_b   1.000
_cell.length_c   1.000
_cell.angle_alpha   90.00
_cell.angle_beta   90.00
_cell.angle_gamma   90.00
#
_symmetry.space_group_name_H-M   'P 1'
#
loop_
_entity.id
_entity.type
_entity.pdbx_description
1 polymer ?
#
loop_
_entity_poly.entity_id
_entity_poly.type
_entity_poly.pdbx_seq_one_letter_code
_entity_poly.pdbx_strand_id
1 'polypeptide(L)'
;VPMGQVKNVYKALYPSNRWRDFHDFNAVSVYVPEMCFLAPDGKTIIPHYFDLSRSSSLLEAYPGKPFYTSDEYDRRMVKMDVANDGTLSNLSYFVEQGEFGSAVDKEGNLYVADGEIYVFDKDGKKKGMIRVPERPSTLQFGGKDGNTLFVTGRSKFFGVRIK
;
A
#
# COMPACT_ATOMS: atom_id res chain seq x y z
N VAL A 1 -5.00 -13.14 -13.09
CA VAL A 1 -5.63 -12.45 -14.23
C VAL A 1 -4.88 -12.85 -15.49
N PRO A 2 -5.56 -13.36 -16.57
CA PRO A 2 -4.88 -13.70 -17.80
C PRO A 2 -4.14 -12.49 -18.40
N MET A 3 -2.93 -12.71 -18.92
CA MET A 3 -2.07 -11.65 -19.47
C MET A 3 -2.76 -10.73 -20.50
N GLY A 4 -3.78 -11.23 -21.22
CA GLY A 4 -4.58 -10.42 -22.14
C GLY A 4 -5.47 -9.37 -21.48
N GLN A 5 -5.89 -9.59 -20.25
CA GLN A 5 -6.69 -8.61 -19.49
C GLN A 5 -5.80 -7.50 -18.91
N VAL A 6 -4.56 -7.83 -18.52
CA VAL A 6 -3.58 -6.83 -18.08
C VAL A 6 -3.30 -5.80 -19.17
N LYS A 7 -3.15 -6.24 -20.43
CA LYS A 7 -2.97 -5.34 -21.57
C LYS A 7 -4.14 -4.38 -21.79
N ASN A 8 -5.36 -4.83 -21.53
CA ASN A 8 -6.56 -3.98 -21.68
C ASN A 8 -6.67 -2.95 -20.55
N VAL A 9 -6.23 -3.31 -19.34
CA VAL A 9 -6.14 -2.37 -18.19
C VAL A 9 -5.15 -1.25 -18.51
N TYR A 10 -3.94 -1.60 -18.94
CA TYR A 10 -2.95 -0.60 -19.34
C TYR A 10 -3.45 0.30 -20.49
N LYS A 11 -4.14 -0.26 -21.46
CA LYS A 11 -4.69 0.49 -22.58
C LYS A 11 -5.83 1.43 -22.16
N ALA A 12 -6.62 1.10 -21.14
CA ALA A 12 -7.65 1.96 -20.58
C ALA A 12 -7.04 3.10 -19.75
N LEU A 13 -5.99 2.82 -18.98
CA LEU A 13 -5.28 3.79 -18.13
C LEU A 13 -4.39 4.72 -18.96
N TYR A 14 -3.88 4.26 -20.11
CA TYR A 14 -2.97 5.01 -20.99
C TYR A 14 -3.50 5.03 -22.43
N PRO A 15 -4.57 5.81 -22.73
CA PRO A 15 -5.17 5.85 -24.06
C PRO A 15 -4.23 6.38 -25.16
N SER A 16 -3.10 7.00 -24.79
CA SER A 16 -2.16 7.66 -25.70
C SER A 16 -0.95 6.82 -26.13
N ASN A 17 -1.07 5.51 -26.26
CA ASN A 17 0.03 4.61 -26.67
C ASN A 17 1.29 4.60 -25.74
N ARG A 18 1.26 5.26 -24.61
CA ARG A 18 2.39 5.31 -23.66
C ARG A 18 2.83 3.95 -23.13
N TRP A 19 1.99 2.92 -23.21
CA TRP A 19 2.39 1.56 -22.84
C TRP A 19 3.47 0.95 -23.77
N ARG A 20 3.71 1.49 -24.96
CA ARG A 20 4.84 1.12 -25.80
C ARG A 20 6.16 1.58 -25.19
N ASP A 21 6.14 2.68 -24.48
CA ASP A 21 7.32 3.30 -23.88
C ASP A 21 7.87 2.46 -22.73
N PHE A 22 7.05 1.57 -22.14
CA PHE A 22 7.50 0.60 -21.14
C PHE A 22 8.44 -0.48 -21.67
N HIS A 23 8.41 -0.75 -22.98
CA HIS A 23 9.28 -1.72 -23.64
C HIS A 23 10.45 -1.06 -24.39
N ASP A 24 10.45 0.26 -24.47
CA ASP A 24 11.53 1.01 -25.13
C ASP A 24 12.43 1.62 -24.05
N PHE A 25 13.52 0.93 -23.75
CA PHE A 25 14.48 1.31 -22.69
C PHE A 25 15.13 2.68 -22.92
N ASN A 26 14.85 3.35 -24.03
CA ASN A 26 15.34 4.68 -24.35
C ASN A 26 14.28 5.80 -24.16
N ALA A 27 13.03 5.45 -23.85
CA ALA A 27 12.01 6.46 -23.55
C ALA A 27 12.13 6.92 -22.09
N VAL A 28 12.08 8.21 -21.87
CA VAL A 28 11.90 8.76 -20.51
C VAL A 28 10.51 8.34 -20.05
N SER A 29 10.46 7.24 -19.33
CA SER A 29 9.23 6.73 -18.74
C SER A 29 8.77 7.72 -17.67
N VAL A 30 7.77 8.53 -17.97
CA VAL A 30 7.04 9.26 -16.94
C VAL A 30 6.21 8.21 -16.20
N TYR A 31 6.77 7.67 -15.13
CA TYR A 31 6.04 6.80 -14.22
C TYR A 31 4.99 7.65 -13.50
N VAL A 32 3.73 7.42 -13.79
CA VAL A 32 2.61 7.97 -13.03
C VAL A 32 2.11 6.86 -12.10
N PRO A 33 2.43 6.92 -10.82
CA PRO A 33 1.93 5.93 -9.86
C PRO A 33 0.41 6.10 -9.73
N GLU A 34 -0.30 5.03 -9.99
CA GLU A 34 -1.76 5.01 -9.95
C GLU A 34 -2.22 3.86 -9.05
N MET A 35 -3.19 4.13 -8.21
CA MET A 35 -3.97 3.09 -7.56
C MET A 35 -5.24 2.86 -8.38
N CYS A 36 -5.63 1.59 -8.47
CA CYS A 36 -6.85 1.21 -9.16
C CYS A 36 -7.77 0.47 -8.21
N PHE A 37 -9.04 0.80 -8.24
CA PHE A 37 -10.11 0.05 -7.60
C PHE A 37 -10.71 -0.93 -8.61
N LEU A 38 -10.74 -2.21 -8.27
CA LEU A 38 -11.50 -3.21 -9.01
C LEU A 38 -12.90 -3.28 -8.43
N ALA A 39 -13.89 -2.89 -9.23
CA ALA A 39 -15.28 -2.91 -8.80
C ALA A 39 -15.75 -4.35 -8.47
N PRO A 40 -16.81 -4.51 -7.66
CA PRO A 40 -17.34 -5.82 -7.27
C PRO A 40 -17.79 -6.72 -8.43
N ASP A 41 -18.01 -6.15 -9.62
CA ASP A 41 -18.32 -6.91 -10.85
C ASP A 41 -17.11 -7.71 -11.37
N GLY A 42 -15.92 -7.51 -10.80
CA GLY A 42 -14.68 -8.15 -11.19
C GLY A 42 -14.17 -7.77 -12.59
N LYS A 43 -14.73 -6.76 -13.22
CA LYS A 43 -14.43 -6.35 -14.61
C LYS A 43 -14.10 -4.87 -14.74
N THR A 44 -14.77 -4.03 -13.97
CA THR A 44 -14.59 -2.58 -14.03
C THR A 44 -13.41 -2.16 -13.16
N ILE A 45 -12.45 -1.47 -13.78
CA ILE A 45 -11.30 -0.89 -13.08
C ILE A 45 -11.45 0.61 -13.10
N ILE A 46 -11.48 1.20 -11.92
CA ILE A 46 -11.60 2.64 -11.71
C ILE A 46 -10.22 3.14 -11.26
N PRO A 47 -9.52 3.92 -12.07
CA PRO A 47 -8.25 4.51 -11.65
C PRO A 47 -8.50 5.61 -10.62
N HIS A 48 -7.70 5.60 -9.56
CA HIS A 48 -7.61 6.69 -8.60
C HIS A 48 -6.26 7.37 -8.77
N TYR A 49 -6.29 8.62 -9.18
CA TYR A 49 -5.10 9.43 -9.39
C TYR A 49 -4.77 10.16 -8.09
N PHE A 50 -3.62 9.85 -7.53
CA PHE A 50 -3.07 10.55 -6.38
C PHE A 50 -1.64 10.96 -6.71
N ASP A 51 -1.22 12.11 -6.19
CA ASP A 51 0.14 12.61 -6.35
C ASP A 51 1.09 11.85 -5.41
N LEU A 52 1.31 10.57 -5.74
CA LEU A 52 2.22 9.68 -5.04
C LEU A 52 3.41 9.38 -5.94
N SER A 53 4.61 9.42 -5.37
CA SER A 53 5.83 9.11 -6.10
C SER A 53 5.96 7.61 -6.42
N ARG A 54 5.59 6.74 -5.48
CA ARG A 54 5.52 5.30 -5.66
C ARG A 54 4.72 4.64 -4.53
N SER A 55 3.55 4.14 -4.82
CA SER A 55 2.79 3.35 -3.85
C SER A 55 3.35 1.93 -3.75
N SER A 56 3.69 1.46 -2.56
CA SER A 56 4.29 0.15 -2.32
C SER A 56 3.60 -0.69 -1.24
N SER A 57 2.59 -0.18 -0.57
CA SER A 57 1.79 -0.94 0.37
C SER A 57 0.30 -0.84 0.07
N LEU A 58 -0.43 -1.89 0.38
CA LEU A 58 -1.87 -1.97 0.21
C LEU A 58 -2.49 -2.59 1.45
N LEU A 59 -3.47 -1.91 2.03
CA LEU A 59 -4.31 -2.42 3.11
C LEU A 59 -5.73 -2.69 2.60
N GLU A 60 -6.48 -3.49 3.35
CA GLU A 60 -7.89 -3.65 3.06
C GLU A 60 -8.63 -2.33 3.27
N ALA A 61 -9.43 -1.94 2.27
CA ALA A 61 -10.23 -0.73 2.30
C ALA A 61 -11.65 -1.06 2.80
N TYR A 62 -12.01 -0.51 3.95
CA TYR A 62 -13.35 -0.65 4.52
C TYR A 62 -14.05 0.70 4.58
N PRO A 63 -15.30 0.82 4.15
CA PRO A 63 -16.07 2.05 4.27
C PRO A 63 -16.07 2.61 5.69
N GLY A 64 -15.84 3.91 5.82
CA GLY A 64 -15.77 4.62 7.11
C GLY A 64 -14.52 4.35 7.94
N LYS A 65 -13.55 3.58 7.42
CA LYS A 65 -12.23 3.40 8.03
C LYS A 65 -11.16 4.06 7.15
N PRO A 66 -10.08 4.59 7.75
CA PRO A 66 -8.99 5.14 6.95
C PRO A 66 -8.28 4.04 6.16
N PHE A 67 -7.98 4.32 4.92
CA PHE A 67 -7.08 3.54 4.09
C PHE A 67 -5.69 4.15 4.13
N TYR A 68 -4.67 3.31 4.22
CA TYR A 68 -3.27 3.76 4.24
C TYR A 68 -2.49 3.13 3.10
N THR A 69 -1.60 3.90 2.50
CA THR A 69 -0.58 3.38 1.58
C THR A 69 0.74 4.12 1.78
N SER A 70 1.84 3.46 1.46
CA SER A 70 3.17 4.09 1.51
C SER A 70 3.47 4.79 0.19
N ASP A 71 4.15 5.91 0.29
CA ASP A 71 4.81 6.59 -0.81
C ASP A 71 6.33 6.37 -0.65
N GLU A 72 6.83 5.34 -1.32
CA GLU A 72 8.16 4.75 -1.06
C GLU A 72 9.30 5.74 -1.28
N TYR A 73 9.29 6.52 -2.37
CA TYR A 73 10.37 7.47 -2.65
C TYR A 73 10.39 8.65 -1.67
N ASP A 74 9.23 9.12 -1.28
CA ASP A 74 9.11 10.19 -0.29
C ASP A 74 9.16 9.66 1.15
N ARG A 75 9.20 8.32 1.31
CA ARG A 75 9.31 7.61 2.59
C ARG A 75 8.27 8.07 3.61
N ARG A 76 7.03 8.17 3.18
CA ARG A 76 5.91 8.63 3.99
C ARG A 76 4.72 7.70 3.86
N MET A 77 3.89 7.63 4.90
CA MET A 77 2.56 7.07 4.79
C MET A 77 1.55 8.17 4.49
N VAL A 78 0.64 7.86 3.61
CA VAL A 78 -0.54 8.69 3.35
C VAL A 78 -1.79 7.97 3.82
N LYS A 79 -2.79 8.75 4.16
CA LYS A 79 -4.11 8.31 4.60
C LYS A 79 -5.18 8.86 3.66
N MET A 80 -6.19 8.05 3.40
CA MET A 80 -7.35 8.40 2.59
C MET A 80 -8.64 7.93 3.26
N ASP A 81 -9.73 8.58 2.95
CA ASP A 81 -11.07 8.13 3.34
C ASP A 81 -11.62 7.14 2.32
N VAL A 82 -12.38 6.16 2.81
CA VAL A 82 -13.07 5.15 1.99
C VAL A 82 -14.57 5.38 2.07
N ALA A 83 -15.20 5.70 0.94
CA ALA A 83 -16.64 5.83 0.83
C ALA A 83 -17.34 4.47 0.76
N ASN A 84 -18.68 4.46 0.88
CA ASN A 84 -19.48 3.22 0.84
C ASN A 84 -19.39 2.46 -0.49
N ASP A 85 -19.12 3.15 -1.58
CA ASP A 85 -18.92 2.58 -2.92
C ASP A 85 -17.48 2.14 -3.19
N GLY A 86 -16.57 2.30 -2.20
CA GLY A 86 -15.15 2.00 -2.31
C GLY A 86 -14.30 3.14 -2.87
N THR A 87 -14.89 4.29 -3.20
CA THR A 87 -14.15 5.46 -3.68
C THR A 87 -13.20 5.98 -2.59
N LEU A 88 -11.97 6.27 -2.99
CA LEU A 88 -10.95 6.88 -2.12
C LEU A 88 -10.93 8.39 -2.32
N SER A 89 -10.77 9.14 -1.23
CA SER A 89 -10.74 10.60 -1.24
C SER A 89 -9.89 11.16 -0.09
N ASN A 90 -9.73 12.48 -0.06
CA ASN A 90 -9.09 13.21 1.04
C ASN A 90 -7.68 12.69 1.39
N LEU A 91 -6.83 12.49 0.36
CA LEU A 91 -5.44 12.11 0.57
C LEU A 91 -4.75 13.14 1.47
N SER A 92 -4.13 12.65 2.52
CA SER A 92 -3.37 13.47 3.47
C SER A 92 -2.13 12.74 3.97
N TYR A 93 -1.09 13.50 4.34
CA TYR A 93 0.07 12.94 5.02
C TYR A 93 -0.33 12.41 6.39
N PHE A 94 0.26 11.27 6.76
CA PHE A 94 0.00 10.67 8.05
C PHE A 94 1.26 10.59 8.92
N VAL A 95 2.33 9.93 8.44
CA VAL A 95 3.62 9.85 9.14
C VAL A 95 4.79 9.83 8.16
N GLU A 96 5.99 10.21 8.64
CA GLU A 96 7.24 10.32 7.84
C GLU A 96 7.97 8.98 7.64
N GLN A 97 7.36 7.85 7.94
CA GLN A 97 7.85 6.51 7.62
C GLN A 97 6.93 5.89 6.59
N GLY A 98 7.47 5.19 5.60
CA GLY A 98 6.60 4.60 4.57
C GLY A 98 7.36 4.02 3.39
N GLU A 99 8.37 3.17 3.65
CA GLU A 99 9.15 2.57 2.59
C GLU A 99 8.46 1.38 1.93
N PHE A 100 7.91 0.46 2.75
CA PHE A 100 7.34 -0.80 2.28
C PHE A 100 5.95 -1.08 2.87
N GLY A 101 5.67 -2.35 3.15
CA GLY A 101 4.38 -2.82 3.63
C GLY A 101 3.95 -2.21 4.95
N SER A 102 2.65 -2.20 5.16
CA SER A 102 2.04 -1.76 6.42
C SER A 102 0.94 -2.73 6.84
N ALA A 103 0.54 -2.67 8.11
CA ALA A 103 -0.57 -3.43 8.67
C ALA A 103 -1.23 -2.63 9.79
N VAL A 104 -2.52 -2.88 10.02
CA VAL A 104 -3.28 -2.25 11.13
C VAL A 104 -3.75 -3.33 12.08
N ASP A 105 -3.57 -3.11 13.40
CA ASP A 105 -4.09 -4.01 14.42
C ASP A 105 -5.57 -3.73 14.74
N LYS A 106 -6.14 -4.53 15.63
CA LYS A 106 -7.54 -4.40 16.05
C LYS A 106 -7.86 -3.11 16.79
N GLU A 107 -6.86 -2.47 17.36
CA GLU A 107 -6.95 -1.22 18.09
C GLU A 107 -6.79 0.00 17.17
N GLY A 108 -6.48 -0.23 15.90
CA GLY A 108 -6.27 0.81 14.90
C GLY A 108 -4.84 1.38 14.89
N ASN A 109 -3.88 0.72 15.55
CA ASN A 109 -2.48 1.12 15.44
C ASN A 109 -1.92 0.68 14.10
N LEU A 110 -1.18 1.58 13.44
CA LEU A 110 -0.52 1.34 12.16
C LEU A 110 0.92 0.87 12.39
N TYR A 111 1.27 -0.23 11.78
CA TYR A 111 2.62 -0.79 11.73
C TYR A 111 3.19 -0.56 10.33
N VAL A 112 4.38 0.02 10.25
CA VAL A 112 5.01 0.46 9.00
C VAL A 112 6.40 -0.14 8.88
N ALA A 113 6.66 -0.83 7.77
CA ALA A 113 7.98 -1.34 7.42
C ALA A 113 8.83 -0.23 6.78
N ASP A 114 9.83 0.26 7.49
CA ASP A 114 10.78 1.28 7.02
C ASP A 114 12.14 1.07 7.69
N GLY A 115 12.92 0.12 7.16
CA GLY A 115 14.16 -0.36 7.78
C GLY A 115 13.91 -1.26 9.00
N GLU A 116 13.11 -0.81 9.92
CA GLU A 116 12.53 -1.51 11.07
C GLU A 116 10.99 -1.49 10.96
N ILE A 117 10.26 -1.92 11.99
CA ILE A 117 8.81 -1.79 12.03
C ILE A 117 8.44 -0.69 13.02
N TYR A 118 7.95 0.42 12.53
CA TYR A 118 7.47 1.54 13.34
C TYR A 118 5.99 1.36 13.69
N VAL A 119 5.60 1.73 14.89
CA VAL A 119 4.22 1.62 15.37
C VAL A 119 3.67 3.00 15.71
N PHE A 120 2.53 3.34 15.14
CA PHE A 120 1.82 4.61 15.35
C PHE A 120 0.40 4.34 15.81
N ASP A 121 -0.15 5.25 16.62
CA ASP A 121 -1.57 5.24 16.92
C ASP A 121 -2.40 5.83 15.75
N LYS A 122 -3.72 5.81 15.91
CA LYS A 122 -4.68 6.33 14.92
C LYS A 122 -4.51 7.83 14.60
N ASP A 123 -3.82 8.58 15.45
CA ASP A 123 -3.56 10.01 15.31
C ASP A 123 -2.14 10.29 14.74
N GLY A 124 -1.39 9.24 14.40
CA GLY A 124 -0.03 9.34 13.85
C GLY A 124 1.06 9.54 14.90
N LYS A 125 0.74 9.43 16.18
CA LYS A 125 1.73 9.52 17.24
C LYS A 125 2.51 8.20 17.35
N LYS A 126 3.83 8.27 17.30
CA LYS A 126 4.71 7.11 17.44
C LYS A 126 4.55 6.47 18.82
N LYS A 127 4.16 5.20 18.84
CA LYS A 127 4.06 4.36 20.06
C LYS A 127 5.33 3.58 20.34
N GLY A 128 6.07 3.19 19.26
CA GLY A 128 7.26 2.39 19.43
C GLY A 128 7.90 1.95 18.12
N MET A 129 8.82 1.00 18.27
CA MET A 129 9.51 0.38 17.14
C MET A 129 9.83 -1.07 17.50
N ILE A 130 9.64 -1.97 16.55
CA ILE A 130 10.00 -3.37 16.65
C ILE A 130 11.24 -3.59 15.79
N ARG A 131 12.34 -3.97 16.42
CA ARG A 131 13.56 -4.38 15.72
C ARG A 131 13.39 -5.76 15.15
N VAL A 132 13.81 -5.95 13.93
CA VAL A 132 13.71 -7.21 13.20
C VAL A 132 15.08 -7.66 12.70
N PRO A 133 15.31 -8.98 12.57
CA PRO A 133 16.63 -9.49 12.18
C PRO A 133 17.00 -9.20 10.74
N GLU A 134 16.06 -8.75 9.93
CA GLU A 134 16.25 -8.44 8.51
C GLU A 134 15.24 -7.35 8.09
N ARG A 135 15.63 -6.50 7.16
CA ARG A 135 14.78 -5.41 6.66
C ARG A 135 13.40 -5.91 6.25
N PRO A 136 12.31 -5.44 6.88
CA PRO A 136 10.97 -5.93 6.61
C PRO A 136 10.46 -5.38 5.27
N SER A 137 9.65 -6.16 4.56
CA SER A 137 9.03 -5.76 3.30
C SER A 137 7.51 -5.83 3.32
N THR A 138 6.93 -6.89 3.86
CA THR A 138 5.49 -7.05 3.96
C THR A 138 5.08 -7.34 5.40
N LEU A 139 3.99 -6.75 5.82
CA LEU A 139 3.41 -6.93 7.15
C LEU A 139 1.96 -7.40 7.03
N GLN A 140 1.58 -8.39 7.84
CA GLN A 140 0.20 -8.86 7.88
C GLN A 140 -0.15 -9.38 9.26
N PHE A 141 -1.25 -8.90 9.83
CA PHE A 141 -1.80 -9.49 11.05
C PHE A 141 -2.52 -10.80 10.75
N GLY A 142 -2.40 -11.75 11.65
CA GLY A 142 -3.03 -13.06 11.54
C GLY A 142 -2.83 -13.92 12.80
N GLY A 143 -2.91 -15.24 12.61
CA GLY A 143 -2.89 -16.20 13.72
C GLY A 143 -4.29 -16.40 14.30
N LYS A 144 -4.40 -17.34 15.27
CA LYS A 144 -5.70 -17.77 15.83
C LYS A 144 -6.52 -16.62 16.44
N ASP A 145 -5.85 -15.64 17.03
CA ASP A 145 -6.46 -14.50 17.70
C ASP A 145 -6.19 -13.16 16.99
N GLY A 146 -5.52 -13.19 15.82
CA GLY A 146 -5.20 -12.02 15.04
C GLY A 146 -4.14 -11.09 15.65
N ASN A 147 -3.41 -11.54 16.68
CA ASN A 147 -2.41 -10.74 17.38
C ASN A 147 -0.97 -11.12 17.01
N THR A 148 -0.79 -11.91 15.97
CA THR A 148 0.55 -12.22 15.43
C THR A 148 0.77 -11.37 14.18
N LEU A 149 1.79 -10.53 14.22
CA LEU A 149 2.26 -9.81 13.06
C LEU A 149 3.24 -10.71 12.28
N PHE A 150 2.83 -11.15 11.11
CA PHE A 150 3.69 -11.87 10.18
C PHE A 150 4.48 -10.87 9.35
N VAL A 151 5.76 -11.16 9.17
CA VAL A 151 6.72 -10.26 8.54
C VAL A 151 7.52 -11.04 7.51
N THR A 152 7.60 -10.53 6.29
CA THR A 152 8.59 -10.98 5.30
C THR A 152 9.75 -10.01 5.25
N GLY A 153 10.96 -10.54 5.16
CA GLY A 153 12.18 -9.81 4.82
C GLY A 153 12.71 -10.27 3.47
N ARG A 154 13.99 -10.03 3.19
CA ARG A 154 14.61 -10.45 1.93
C ARG A 154 14.65 -11.96 1.77
N SER A 155 15.04 -12.68 2.82
CA SER A 155 15.24 -14.13 2.82
C SER A 155 14.52 -14.85 3.97
N LYS A 156 13.85 -14.11 4.84
CA LYS A 156 13.24 -14.63 6.06
C LYS A 156 11.76 -14.31 6.15
N PHE A 157 11.06 -15.23 6.78
CA PHE A 157 9.69 -15.06 7.23
C PHE A 157 9.65 -15.33 8.75
N PHE A 158 9.01 -14.47 9.50
CA PHE A 158 8.88 -14.62 10.95
C PHE A 158 7.58 -14.00 11.47
N GLY A 159 7.21 -14.37 12.68
CA GLY A 159 6.05 -13.84 13.40
C GLY A 159 6.47 -13.12 14.66
N VAL A 160 5.85 -11.98 14.93
CA VAL A 160 6.00 -11.21 16.15
C VAL A 160 4.68 -11.20 16.89
N ARG A 161 4.68 -11.69 18.12
CA ARG A 161 3.48 -11.64 18.97
C ARG A 161 3.32 -10.25 19.55
N ILE A 162 2.21 -9.60 19.21
CA ILE A 162 1.82 -8.32 19.78
C ILE A 162 0.98 -8.57 21.03
N LYS A 163 1.32 -7.88 22.14
CA LYS A 163 0.65 -8.01 23.43
C LYS A 163 -0.36 -6.92 23.64
#